data_5406f01d383cd497a30da4406fe35866
#
_entry.id   5406f01d383cd497a30da4406fe35866
#
_cell.length_a   1.000
_cell.length_b   1.000
_cell.length_c   1.000
_cell.angle_alpha   90.00
_cell.angle_beta   90.00
_cell.angle_gamma   90.00
#
_symmetry.space_group_name_H-M   'P 1'
#
loop_
_entity.id
_entity.type
_entity.pdbx_description
1 polymer ?
#
loop_
_entity_poly.entity_id
_entity_poly.type
_entity_poly.pdbx_seq_one_letter_code
_entity_poly.pdbx_strand_id
1 'polypeptide(L)'
;MTIKRNAVRVTILNEDYNIRSDATVEHTQAVAQYVDRAIRQVMASGMVVETNRAAILAALQIAGELFEARQNADQLSRSIRTLSDETRALL
;
A
#
# COMPACT_ATOMS: atom_id res chain seq x y z
N MET A 1 1.95 -27.70 8.34
CA MET A 1 1.35 -27.11 7.14
C MET A 1 2.34 -26.16 6.48
N THR A 2 2.78 -26.50 5.31
CA THR A 2 3.77 -25.69 4.60
C THR A 2 3.05 -24.59 3.83
N ILE A 3 3.32 -23.34 4.18
CA ILE A 3 2.80 -22.20 3.41
C ILE A 3 3.58 -22.15 2.10
N LYS A 4 2.86 -22.33 1.00
CA LYS A 4 3.46 -22.29 -0.31
C LYS A 4 3.63 -20.85 -0.73
N ARG A 5 4.88 -20.37 -0.75
CA ARG A 5 5.19 -19.03 -1.25
C ARG A 5 5.36 -19.07 -2.76
N ASN A 6 4.67 -18.19 -3.43
CA ASN A 6 4.78 -18.04 -4.87
C ASN A 6 6.01 -17.21 -5.21
N ALA A 7 6.82 -17.71 -6.15
CA ALA A 7 7.87 -16.90 -6.74
C ALA A 7 7.25 -16.01 -7.82
N VAL A 8 7.28 -14.70 -7.61
CA VAL A 8 6.67 -13.74 -8.52
C VAL A 8 7.77 -12.83 -9.09
N ARG A 9 7.79 -12.71 -10.41
CA ARG A 9 8.67 -11.77 -11.06
C ARG A 9 7.95 -10.43 -11.23
N VAL A 10 8.55 -9.37 -10.70
CA VAL A 10 8.02 -8.02 -10.81
C VAL A 10 9.07 -7.10 -11.43
N THR A 11 8.61 -6.06 -12.11
CA THR A 11 9.49 -5.07 -12.72
C THR A 11 9.21 -3.72 -12.06
N ILE A 12 10.25 -3.13 -11.48
CA ILE A 12 10.19 -1.81 -10.86
C ILE A 12 11.33 -0.97 -11.45
N LEU A 13 11.00 0.17 -12.02
CA LEU A 13 11.96 1.07 -12.68
C LEU A 13 12.83 0.35 -13.73
N ASN A 14 12.19 -0.49 -14.54
CA ASN A 14 12.80 -1.27 -15.60
C ASN A 14 13.78 -2.35 -15.11
N GLU A 15 13.81 -2.64 -13.81
CA GLU A 15 14.58 -3.73 -13.25
C GLU A 15 13.67 -4.85 -12.77
N ASP A 16 14.08 -6.08 -13.03
CA ASP A 16 13.32 -7.27 -12.65
C ASP A 16 13.76 -7.78 -11.30
N TYR A 17 12.77 -8.12 -10.48
CA TYR A 17 12.99 -8.69 -9.15
C TYR A 17 12.18 -9.97 -9.01
N ASN A 18 12.79 -10.99 -8.42
CA ASN A 18 12.08 -12.21 -8.03
C ASN A 18 11.73 -12.12 -6.55
N ILE A 19 10.45 -12.12 -6.27
CA ILE A 19 9.93 -11.97 -4.92
C ILE A 19 9.18 -13.23 -4.53
N ARG A 20 9.41 -13.72 -3.33
CA ARG A 20 8.61 -14.79 -2.73
C ARG A 20 7.50 -14.14 -1.92
N SER A 21 6.27 -14.45 -2.27
CA SER A 21 5.11 -13.83 -1.65
C SER A 21 4.08 -14.89 -1.26
N ASP A 22 3.43 -14.69 -0.12
CA ASP A 22 2.29 -15.49 0.32
C ASP A 22 1.01 -15.08 -0.40
N ALA A 23 1.01 -13.88 -1.01
CA ALA A 23 -0.12 -13.35 -1.76
C ALA A 23 -0.17 -13.96 -3.17
N THR A 24 -1.26 -13.71 -3.87
CA THR A 24 -1.38 -14.15 -5.26
C THR A 24 -0.39 -13.43 -6.17
N VAL A 25 -0.11 -14.02 -7.31
CA VAL A 25 0.76 -13.42 -8.33
C VAL A 25 0.20 -12.06 -8.76
N GLU A 26 -1.10 -12.00 -9.02
CA GLU A 26 -1.79 -10.78 -9.46
C GLU A 26 -1.69 -9.67 -8.41
N HIS A 27 -1.88 -10.01 -7.15
CA HIS A 27 -1.76 -9.05 -6.04
C HIS A 27 -0.34 -8.51 -5.94
N THR A 28 0.65 -9.39 -5.98
CA THR A 28 2.07 -9.00 -5.87
C THR A 28 2.47 -8.10 -7.04
N GLN A 29 2.02 -8.42 -8.25
CA GLN A 29 2.29 -7.58 -9.42
C GLN A 29 1.60 -6.22 -9.32
N ALA A 30 0.38 -6.17 -8.83
CA ALA A 30 -0.35 -4.91 -8.62
C ALA A 30 0.36 -4.01 -7.60
N VAL A 31 0.84 -4.60 -6.50
CA VAL A 31 1.63 -3.88 -5.49
C VAL A 31 2.92 -3.32 -6.10
N ALA A 32 3.62 -4.12 -6.89
CA ALA A 32 4.85 -3.69 -7.55
C ALA A 32 4.60 -2.54 -8.53
N GLN A 33 3.51 -2.58 -9.28
CA GLN A 33 3.12 -1.48 -10.17
C GLN A 33 2.81 -0.20 -9.39
N TYR A 34 2.17 -0.33 -8.24
CA TYR A 34 1.88 0.81 -7.38
C TYR A 34 3.17 1.48 -6.89
N VAL A 35 4.13 0.68 -6.44
CA VAL A 35 5.45 1.17 -6.01
C VAL A 35 6.17 1.85 -7.17
N ASP A 36 6.19 1.22 -8.33
CA ASP A 36 6.82 1.76 -9.53
C ASP A 36 6.26 3.15 -9.87
N ARG A 37 4.95 3.30 -9.88
CA ARG A 37 4.29 4.58 -10.14
C ARG A 37 4.65 5.63 -9.10
N ALA A 38 4.63 5.26 -7.83
CA ALA A 38 4.94 6.18 -6.73
C ALA A 38 6.36 6.73 -6.86
N ILE A 39 7.33 5.87 -7.18
CA ILE A 39 8.73 6.29 -7.37
C ILE A 39 8.83 7.20 -8.60
N ARG A 40 8.19 6.84 -9.71
CA ARG A 40 8.21 7.65 -10.93
C ARG A 40 7.59 9.03 -10.72
N GLN A 41 6.52 9.12 -9.94
CA GLN A 41 5.89 10.40 -9.61
C GLN A 41 6.84 11.30 -8.81
N VAL A 42 7.55 10.74 -7.84
CA VAL A 42 8.55 11.50 -7.07
C VAL A 42 9.65 12.02 -7.98
N MET A 43 10.15 11.18 -8.88
CA MET A 43 11.20 11.56 -9.84
C MET A 43 10.70 12.61 -10.84
N ALA A 44 9.46 12.50 -11.28
CA ALA A 44 8.86 13.44 -12.23
C ALA A 44 8.66 14.84 -11.65
N SER A 45 8.62 14.98 -10.32
CA SER A 45 8.50 16.27 -9.67
C SER A 45 9.73 17.17 -9.91
N GLY A 46 10.85 16.57 -10.36
CA GLY A 46 12.09 17.29 -10.62
C GLY A 46 12.89 17.63 -9.37
N MET A 47 12.37 17.37 -8.20
CA MET A 47 13.03 17.67 -6.93
C MET A 47 14.02 16.60 -6.49
N VAL A 48 13.88 15.38 -7.01
CA VAL A 48 14.71 14.25 -6.63
C VAL A 48 15.23 13.56 -7.88
N VAL A 49 16.54 13.53 -8.05
CA VAL A 49 17.22 12.92 -9.20
C VAL A 49 17.71 11.50 -8.87
N GLU A 50 18.08 11.26 -7.61
CA GLU A 50 18.60 9.97 -7.21
C GLU A 50 17.47 8.96 -6.94
N THR A 51 17.61 7.78 -7.53
CA THR A 51 16.61 6.71 -7.40
C THR A 51 16.41 6.28 -5.95
N ASN A 52 17.49 6.19 -5.16
CA ASN A 52 17.40 5.77 -3.76
C ASN A 52 16.55 6.74 -2.94
N ARG A 53 16.75 8.03 -3.13
CA ARG A 53 15.95 9.06 -2.43
C ARG A 53 14.50 9.02 -2.88
N ALA A 54 14.27 8.86 -4.16
CA ALA A 54 12.92 8.75 -4.70
C ALA A 54 12.19 7.54 -4.12
N ALA A 55 12.89 6.41 -4.00
CA ALA A 55 12.32 5.20 -3.41
C ALA A 55 11.96 5.40 -1.95
N ILE A 56 12.80 6.08 -1.16
CA ILE A 56 12.52 6.36 0.25
C ILE A 56 11.32 7.29 0.38
N LEU A 57 11.26 8.35 -0.41
CA LEU A 57 10.13 9.28 -0.40
C LEU A 57 8.83 8.60 -0.82
N ALA A 58 8.88 7.74 -1.84
CA ALA A 58 7.73 6.95 -2.26
C ALA A 58 7.27 6.01 -1.16
N ALA A 59 8.21 5.35 -0.47
CA ALA A 59 7.88 4.48 0.66
C ALA A 59 7.19 5.24 1.79
N LEU A 60 7.65 6.45 2.09
CA LEU A 60 7.02 7.30 3.10
C LEU A 60 5.60 7.70 2.69
N GLN A 61 5.39 8.05 1.43
CA GLN A 61 4.06 8.38 0.92
C GLN A 61 3.11 7.18 1.03
N ILE A 62 3.56 6.00 0.62
CA ILE A 62 2.76 4.78 0.67
C ILE A 62 2.43 4.43 2.11
N ALA A 63 3.40 4.50 3.01
CA ALA A 63 3.17 4.27 4.43
C ALA A 63 2.18 5.29 5.01
N GLY A 64 2.29 6.56 4.62
CA GLY A 64 1.35 7.60 5.02
C GLY A 64 -0.07 7.30 4.58
N GLU A 65 -0.25 6.88 3.33
CA GLU A 65 -1.56 6.47 2.80
C GLU A 65 -2.14 5.29 3.61
N LEU A 66 -1.29 4.34 3.98
CA LEU A 66 -1.71 3.19 4.78
C LEU A 66 -2.20 3.63 6.16
N PHE A 67 -1.45 4.51 6.83
CA PHE A 67 -1.86 5.04 8.13
C PHE A 67 -3.16 5.81 8.05
N GLU A 68 -3.32 6.66 7.04
CA GLU A 68 -4.57 7.38 6.81
C GLU A 68 -5.74 6.44 6.58
N ALA A 69 -5.56 5.41 5.76
CA ALA A 69 -6.59 4.41 5.49
C ALA A 69 -7.02 3.70 6.77
N ARG A 70 -6.06 3.34 7.63
CA ARG A 70 -6.35 2.70 8.93
C ARG A 70 -7.09 3.63 9.87
N GLN A 71 -6.70 4.90 9.94
CA GLN A 71 -7.40 5.90 10.76
C GLN A 71 -8.82 6.12 10.28
N ASN A 72 -9.02 6.22 8.97
CA ASN A 72 -10.34 6.37 8.38
C ASN A 72 -11.22 5.15 8.67
N ALA A 73 -10.68 3.95 8.58
CA ALA A 73 -11.40 2.73 8.90
C ALA A 73 -11.82 2.70 10.38
N ASP A 74 -10.91 3.09 11.29
CA ASP A 74 -11.21 3.17 12.72
C ASP A 74 -12.31 4.19 13.02
N GLN A 75 -12.23 5.38 12.41
CA GLN A 75 -13.24 6.42 12.60
C GLN A 75 -14.60 5.98 12.08
N LEU A 76 -14.64 5.34 10.93
CA LEU A 76 -15.87 4.80 10.36
C LEU A 76 -16.47 3.74 11.27
N SER A 77 -15.67 2.84 11.79
CA SER A 77 -16.08 1.79 12.71
C SER A 77 -16.67 2.39 14.00
N ARG A 78 -16.02 3.42 14.56
CA ARG A 78 -16.52 4.13 15.74
C ARG A 78 -17.83 4.85 15.47
N SER A 79 -17.95 5.50 14.33
CA SER A 79 -19.18 6.20 13.93
C SER A 79 -20.35 5.23 13.78
N ILE A 80 -20.12 4.07 13.19
CA ILE A 80 -21.14 3.03 13.05
C ILE A 80 -21.59 2.52 14.42
N ARG A 81 -20.65 2.29 15.34
CA ARG A 81 -20.99 1.87 16.72
C ARG A 81 -21.80 2.91 17.45
N THR A 82 -21.43 4.17 17.36
CA THR A 82 -22.14 5.28 18.01
C THR A 82 -23.57 5.38 17.49
N LEU A 83 -23.76 5.33 16.17
CA LEU A 83 -25.09 5.35 15.56
C LEU A 83 -25.94 4.16 16.00
N SER A 84 -25.33 2.98 16.06
CA SER A 84 -26.01 1.76 16.48
C SER A 84 -26.46 1.85 17.95
N ASP A 85 -25.61 2.38 18.83
CA ASP A 85 -25.91 2.56 20.25
C ASP A 85 -27.00 3.61 20.46
N GLU A 86 -26.96 4.73 19.74
CA GLU A 86 -28.00 5.75 19.78
C GLU A 86 -29.35 5.20 19.34
N THR A 87 -29.36 4.40 18.28
CA THR A 87 -30.59 3.76 17.78
C THR A 87 -31.19 2.82 18.83
N ARG A 88 -30.35 2.08 19.54
CA ARG A 88 -30.80 1.19 20.62
C ARG A 88 -31.38 1.98 21.77
N ALA A 89 -30.80 3.13 22.10
CA ALA A 89 -31.28 3.99 23.18
C ALA A 89 -32.66 4.60 22.87
N LEU A 90 -32.98 4.77 21.58
CA LEU A 90 -34.28 5.32 21.14
C LEU A 90 -35.39 4.27 21.06
N LEU A 91 -35.04 3.02 21.12
CA LEU A 91 -35.98 1.92 21.11
C LEU A 91 -36.38 1.51 22.51
#